data_d2d15b60fdd2751d7f8004414551099f
#
_entry.id   d2d15b60fdd2751d7f8004414551099f
#
_cell.length_a   1.000
_cell.length_b   1.000
_cell.length_c   1.000
_cell.angle_alpha   90.00
_cell.angle_beta   90.00
_cell.angle_gamma   90.00
#
_symmetry.space_group_name_H-M   'P 1'
#
loop_
_entity.id
_entity.type
_entity.pdbx_description
1 polymer ?
#
loop_
_entity_poly.entity_id
_entity_poly.type
_entity_poly.pdbx_seq_one_letter_code
_entity_poly.pdbx_strand_id
1 'polypeptide(L)'
;MKNRIKVALLLAVSGTALYCNAPAGKSEGLEGKKAELQRLKSEQVKIAESISQIEAEIAKLDTASVVKAVRTVVVDTLRSAAFLHYIDLQGKIDAEDISYVTPRGMGGQVKALYIKKGDKVSKGQLILKLEDGVLQQNIRQLQSQLDFAKNIYDRQKNLWEKGIGTEVQYLTARNNVDALQKQIDVVKEQLATTNVYAQVDGVADEVNIRTGELFQGITAAGPQVRIVNTSRLKATVDIPENYISKINKGSKVVVSIPDLSK
;
A
#
# COMPACT_ATOMS: atom_id res chain seq x y z
N MET A 1 -28.14 69.87 6.88
CA MET A 1 -28.69 71.10 6.37
C MET A 1 -29.36 70.76 5.06
N LYS A 2 -30.71 70.69 5.08
CA LYS A 2 -31.63 71.67 4.51
C LYS A 2 -31.40 71.81 2.98
N ASN A 3 -32.30 71.65 2.05
CA ASN A 3 -33.74 71.94 1.92
C ASN A 3 -34.24 71.22 0.66
N ARG A 4 -35.32 70.49 0.58
CA ARG A 4 -36.71 70.87 0.39
C ARG A 4 -36.96 71.90 -0.79
N ILE A 5 -37.86 71.45 -1.67
CA ILE A 5 -39.03 72.13 -2.24
C ILE A 5 -39.49 71.27 -3.47
N LYS A 6 -40.58 70.50 -3.45
CA LYS A 6 -42.03 70.87 -3.60
C LYS A 6 -42.31 71.65 -4.89
N VAL A 7 -43.15 71.14 -5.72
CA VAL A 7 -44.60 71.47 -5.97
C VAL A 7 -44.87 71.03 -7.41
N ALA A 8 -45.68 70.15 -7.71
CA ALA A 8 -47.12 70.04 -7.82
C ALA A 8 -47.69 70.48 -9.20
N LEU A 9 -48.45 69.60 -9.73
CA LEU A 9 -49.85 69.69 -10.21
C LEU A 9 -50.06 70.08 -11.69
N LEU A 10 -50.74 69.37 -12.46
CA LEU A 10 -52.16 69.21 -12.83
C LEU A 10 -52.32 68.57 -14.18
N LEU A 11 -53.05 67.47 -14.19
CA LEU A 11 -54.27 67.12 -14.89
C LEU A 11 -54.49 67.57 -16.36
N ALA A 12 -54.77 66.54 -17.18
CA ALA A 12 -55.97 66.30 -18.00
C ALA A 12 -55.75 65.13 -18.90
N VAL A 13 -56.37 63.99 -18.66
CA VAL A 13 -57.63 63.43 -19.15
C VAL A 13 -57.81 63.48 -20.65
N SER A 14 -57.84 62.35 -21.19
CA SER A 14 -58.70 61.66 -22.19
C SER A 14 -57.88 60.78 -23.07
N GLY A 15 -58.01 59.50 -23.11
CA GLY A 15 -59.15 58.70 -23.50
C GLY A 15 -58.80 57.93 -24.73
N THR A 16 -59.03 56.68 -24.59
CA THR A 16 -59.35 55.60 -25.58
C THR A 16 -58.20 54.57 -25.77
N ALA A 17 -58.35 53.51 -25.06
CA ALA A 17 -58.77 52.19 -25.57
C ALA A 17 -57.87 51.44 -26.53
N LEU A 18 -57.47 50.26 -25.99
CA LEU A 18 -57.32 49.03 -26.70
C LEU A 18 -56.05 48.80 -27.54
N TYR A 19 -55.14 48.04 -27.06
CA TYR A 19 -55.09 46.60 -27.40
C TYR A 19 -53.98 45.91 -26.55
N CYS A 20 -54.41 45.03 -25.68
CA CYS A 20 -53.53 44.04 -25.10
C CYS A 20 -52.99 43.17 -26.22
N ASN A 21 -51.70 43.18 -26.39
CA ASN A 21 -51.04 42.05 -26.97
C ASN A 21 -49.90 41.68 -26.06
N ALA A 22 -50.13 40.71 -25.17
CA ALA A 22 -49.12 40.13 -24.33
C ALA A 22 -48.17 39.33 -25.23
N PRO A 23 -46.87 39.52 -25.11
CA PRO A 23 -45.94 38.58 -25.76
C PRO A 23 -46.01 37.26 -25.01
N ALA A 24 -46.33 36.22 -25.73
CA ALA A 24 -46.36 34.83 -25.32
C ALA A 24 -45.06 34.44 -24.59
N GLY A 25 -45.26 33.66 -23.55
CA GLY A 25 -44.24 33.23 -22.60
C GLY A 25 -42.98 32.73 -23.27
N LYS A 26 -41.89 33.20 -22.72
CA LYS A 26 -40.56 32.63 -22.94
C LYS A 26 -40.55 31.21 -22.43
N SER A 27 -40.50 30.26 -23.36
CA SER A 27 -40.11 28.89 -23.05
C SER A 27 -38.63 28.91 -22.65
N GLU A 28 -38.36 28.93 -21.34
CA GLU A 28 -37.03 28.75 -20.80
C GLU A 28 -36.56 27.28 -20.93
N GLY A 29 -36.53 26.76 -22.15
CA GLY A 29 -36.05 25.43 -22.46
C GLY A 29 -34.89 25.47 -23.43
N LEU A 30 -34.14 24.40 -23.50
CA LEU A 30 -33.00 24.22 -24.40
C LEU A 30 -33.36 24.54 -25.86
N GLU A 31 -34.59 24.27 -26.26
CA GLU A 31 -35.12 24.58 -27.62
C GLU A 31 -35.34 26.07 -27.85
N GLY A 32 -35.81 26.83 -26.85
CA GLY A 32 -35.96 28.26 -26.95
C GLY A 32 -34.58 28.96 -27.12
N LYS A 33 -33.59 28.54 -26.38
CA LYS A 33 -32.23 29.05 -26.53
C LYS A 33 -31.55 28.65 -27.84
N LYS A 34 -31.86 27.47 -28.37
CA LYS A 34 -31.40 27.07 -29.69
C LYS A 34 -32.06 27.91 -30.83
N ALA A 35 -33.36 28.19 -30.72
CA ALA A 35 -34.06 29.05 -31.68
C ALA A 35 -33.52 30.49 -31.62
N GLU A 36 -33.23 31.00 -30.42
CA GLU A 36 -32.64 32.33 -30.26
C GLU A 36 -31.22 32.38 -30.82
N LEU A 37 -30.41 31.34 -30.57
CA LEU A 37 -29.04 31.23 -31.17
C LEU A 37 -29.13 31.19 -32.70
N GLN A 38 -30.11 30.49 -33.28
CA GLN A 38 -30.24 30.40 -34.72
C GLN A 38 -30.71 31.72 -35.32
N ARG A 39 -31.55 32.48 -34.62
CA ARG A 39 -31.98 33.82 -35.01
C ARG A 39 -30.77 34.79 -34.96
N LEU A 40 -30.01 34.79 -33.89
CA LEU A 40 -28.80 35.65 -33.76
C LEU A 40 -27.77 35.32 -34.83
N LYS A 41 -27.56 34.07 -35.16
CA LYS A 41 -26.67 33.67 -36.27
C LYS A 41 -27.16 34.17 -37.62
N SER A 42 -28.49 34.10 -37.89
CA SER A 42 -29.05 34.63 -39.14
C SER A 42 -28.94 36.16 -39.19
N GLU A 43 -29.09 36.85 -38.10
CA GLU A 43 -28.91 38.29 -37.99
C GLU A 43 -27.46 38.71 -38.17
N GLN A 44 -26.52 37.93 -37.63
CA GLN A 44 -25.06 38.10 -37.84
C GLN A 44 -24.67 37.96 -39.30
N VAL A 45 -25.25 37.00 -40.04
CA VAL A 45 -25.01 36.83 -41.47
C VAL A 45 -25.53 38.04 -42.23
N LYS A 46 -26.74 38.53 -41.94
CA LYS A 46 -27.28 39.73 -42.60
C LYS A 46 -26.48 40.98 -42.36
N ILE A 47 -25.99 41.17 -41.13
CA ILE A 47 -25.11 42.28 -40.77
C ILE A 47 -23.78 42.18 -41.53
N ALA A 48 -23.20 40.95 -41.59
CA ALA A 48 -21.98 40.72 -42.34
C ALA A 48 -22.10 41.00 -43.85
N GLU A 49 -23.28 40.66 -44.44
CA GLU A 49 -23.58 41.00 -45.83
C GLU A 49 -23.74 42.51 -46.03
N SER A 50 -24.42 43.19 -45.10
CA SER A 50 -24.59 44.64 -45.15
C SER A 50 -23.26 45.38 -45.01
N ILE A 51 -22.39 44.91 -44.10
CA ILE A 51 -21.02 45.44 -43.97
C ILE A 51 -20.22 45.27 -45.26
N SER A 52 -20.29 44.07 -45.87
CA SER A 52 -19.60 43.81 -47.15
C SER A 52 -20.11 44.70 -48.30
N GLN A 53 -21.42 44.97 -48.31
CA GLN A 53 -21.99 45.89 -49.33
C GLN A 53 -21.52 47.33 -49.11
N ILE A 54 -21.52 47.83 -47.88
CA ILE A 54 -21.07 49.15 -47.56
C ILE A 54 -19.57 49.28 -47.80
N GLU A 55 -18.77 48.26 -47.46
CA GLU A 55 -17.34 48.24 -47.77
C GLU A 55 -17.08 48.26 -49.30
N ALA A 56 -17.89 47.57 -50.09
CA ALA A 56 -17.80 47.62 -51.54
C ALA A 56 -18.23 48.96 -52.13
N GLU A 57 -19.19 49.67 -51.50
CA GLU A 57 -19.58 51.04 -51.88
C GLU A 57 -18.48 52.03 -51.49
N ILE A 58 -17.90 51.92 -50.29
CA ILE A 58 -16.79 52.74 -49.86
C ILE A 58 -15.59 52.54 -50.83
N ALA A 59 -15.24 51.29 -51.21
CA ALA A 59 -14.17 50.99 -52.13
C ALA A 59 -14.39 51.60 -53.55
N LYS A 60 -15.66 51.83 -53.93
CA LYS A 60 -15.96 52.51 -55.21
C LYS A 60 -15.89 54.02 -55.12
N LEU A 61 -16.10 54.60 -53.95
CA LEU A 61 -16.11 56.06 -53.75
C LEU A 61 -14.72 56.58 -53.29
N ASP A 62 -13.95 55.78 -52.61
CA ASP A 62 -12.63 56.14 -52.11
C ASP A 62 -11.51 55.39 -52.86
N THR A 63 -11.16 55.99 -54.00
CA THR A 63 -10.07 55.49 -54.81
C THR A 63 -8.65 55.70 -54.22
N ALA A 64 -8.58 56.35 -53.04
CA ALA A 64 -7.32 56.74 -52.41
C ALA A 64 -6.93 55.86 -51.20
N SER A 65 -7.84 55.08 -50.67
CA SER A 65 -7.54 54.28 -49.51
C SER A 65 -7.91 52.79 -49.71
N VAL A 66 -7.19 52.08 -50.56
CA VAL A 66 -7.17 50.64 -50.51
C VAL A 66 -6.38 50.24 -49.24
N VAL A 67 -7.01 50.30 -48.09
CA VAL A 67 -6.47 49.69 -46.89
C VAL A 67 -6.45 48.16 -47.15
N LYS A 68 -5.31 47.66 -47.61
CA LYS A 68 -5.06 46.25 -47.73
C LYS A 68 -5.26 45.65 -46.36
N ALA A 69 -6.33 44.86 -46.17
CA ALA A 69 -6.59 44.15 -44.92
C ALA A 69 -5.38 43.27 -44.57
N VAL A 70 -4.49 43.78 -43.74
CA VAL A 70 -3.32 43.05 -43.25
C VAL A 70 -3.83 42.07 -42.22
N ARG A 71 -3.86 40.78 -42.57
CA ARG A 71 -4.10 39.73 -41.60
C ARG A 71 -2.84 39.50 -40.81
N THR A 72 -2.91 39.69 -39.51
CA THR A 72 -1.83 39.35 -38.59
C THR A 72 -1.72 37.83 -38.53
N VAL A 73 -0.59 37.30 -38.94
CA VAL A 73 -0.26 35.86 -38.79
C VAL A 73 0.82 35.73 -37.72
N VAL A 74 0.64 34.79 -36.86
CA VAL A 74 1.68 34.40 -35.91
C VAL A 74 2.50 33.32 -36.57
N VAL A 75 3.79 33.57 -36.72
CA VAL A 75 4.74 32.57 -37.22
C VAL A 75 5.42 31.96 -36.02
N ASP A 76 5.24 30.67 -35.83
CA ASP A 76 5.95 29.91 -34.81
C ASP A 76 6.97 28.98 -35.50
N THR A 77 8.10 28.81 -34.84
CA THR A 77 9.16 27.95 -35.37
C THR A 77 9.07 26.59 -34.71
N LEU A 78 8.76 25.56 -35.45
CA LEU A 78 8.80 24.19 -34.99
C LEU A 78 10.25 23.82 -34.65
N ARG A 79 10.49 23.55 -33.38
CA ARG A 79 11.77 23.04 -32.88
C ARG A 79 11.63 21.58 -32.58
N SER A 80 12.60 20.77 -32.99
CA SER A 80 12.67 19.38 -32.56
C SER A 80 12.94 19.34 -31.07
N ALA A 81 12.03 18.73 -30.28
CA ALA A 81 12.19 18.50 -28.88
C ALA A 81 12.08 16.98 -28.59
N ALA A 82 12.84 16.51 -27.59
CA ALA A 82 12.73 15.13 -27.17
C ALA A 82 11.33 14.90 -26.57
N PHE A 83 10.58 13.99 -27.18
CA PHE A 83 9.29 13.57 -26.66
C PHE A 83 9.50 12.38 -25.72
N LEU A 84 9.19 12.58 -24.46
CA LEU A 84 9.22 11.51 -23.46
C LEU A 84 7.84 10.84 -23.44
N HIS A 85 7.80 9.61 -23.86
CA HIS A 85 6.59 8.79 -23.80
C HIS A 85 6.62 7.93 -22.55
N TYR A 86 5.65 8.12 -21.67
CA TYR A 86 5.44 7.31 -20.46
C TYR A 86 4.30 6.34 -20.72
N ILE A 87 4.42 5.16 -20.15
CA ILE A 87 3.39 4.15 -20.13
C ILE A 87 2.93 4.07 -18.68
N ASP A 88 1.70 4.51 -18.42
CA ASP A 88 1.12 4.47 -17.08
C ASP A 88 0.53 3.09 -16.83
N LEU A 89 1.10 2.39 -15.86
CA LEU A 89 0.70 1.05 -15.47
C LEU A 89 0.41 0.99 -13.98
N GLN A 90 -0.59 0.21 -13.61
CA GLN A 90 -0.85 -0.08 -12.21
C GLN A 90 0.07 -1.21 -11.75
N GLY A 91 0.66 -1.04 -10.57
CA GLY A 91 1.56 -2.00 -9.98
C GLY A 91 1.23 -2.27 -8.52
N LYS A 92 1.83 -3.31 -7.99
CA LYS A 92 1.75 -3.69 -6.60
C LYS A 92 3.14 -3.56 -5.97
N ILE A 93 3.19 -2.94 -4.80
CA ILE A 93 4.42 -2.88 -4.00
C ILE A 93 4.36 -4.01 -2.98
N ASP A 94 5.33 -4.92 -3.06
CA ASP A 94 5.52 -6.00 -2.11
C ASP A 94 6.89 -5.87 -1.46
N ALA A 95 7.03 -6.40 -0.26
CA ALA A 95 8.34 -6.58 0.34
C ALA A 95 9.09 -7.70 -0.37
N GLU A 96 10.39 -7.51 -0.57
CA GLU A 96 11.25 -8.53 -1.17
C GLU A 96 11.45 -9.73 -0.22
N ASP A 97 11.63 -9.44 1.06
CA ASP A 97 11.88 -10.43 2.09
C ASP A 97 10.62 -10.63 2.96
N ILE A 98 9.94 -11.74 2.75
CA ILE A 98 8.82 -12.19 3.57
C ILE A 98 9.25 -13.48 4.28
N SER A 99 9.11 -13.53 5.59
CA SER A 99 9.40 -14.70 6.40
C SER A 99 8.15 -15.20 7.09
N TYR A 100 7.84 -16.46 6.86
CA TYR A 100 6.80 -17.17 7.59
C TYR A 100 7.43 -17.85 8.80
N VAL A 101 6.92 -17.55 9.97
CA VAL A 101 7.43 -18.14 11.21
C VAL A 101 6.87 -19.54 11.36
N THR A 102 7.77 -20.51 11.42
CA THR A 102 7.43 -21.92 11.61
C THR A 102 8.14 -22.48 12.83
N PRO A 103 7.55 -23.44 13.55
CA PRO A 103 8.23 -24.11 14.64
C PRO A 103 9.40 -24.96 14.10
N ARG A 104 10.49 -25.06 14.87
CA ARG A 104 11.66 -25.91 14.49
C ARG A 104 11.38 -27.40 14.65
N GLY A 105 10.39 -27.75 15.47
CA GLY A 105 9.95 -29.13 15.70
C GLY A 105 8.49 -29.33 15.31
N MET A 106 7.86 -30.29 15.94
CA MET A 106 6.42 -30.42 15.85
C MET A 106 5.75 -29.20 16.49
N GLY A 107 4.71 -28.67 15.84
CA GLY A 107 3.90 -27.60 16.40
C GLY A 107 3.37 -27.96 17.79
N GLY A 108 2.83 -26.98 18.49
CA GLY A 108 2.30 -27.16 19.84
C GLY A 108 1.38 -26.04 20.26
N GLN A 109 0.72 -26.22 21.39
CA GLN A 109 -0.14 -25.19 21.96
C GLN A 109 0.69 -23.98 22.40
N VAL A 110 0.23 -22.77 22.07
CA VAL A 110 0.89 -21.53 22.47
C VAL A 110 0.68 -21.28 23.95
N LYS A 111 1.76 -21.26 24.71
CA LYS A 111 1.79 -20.89 26.14
C LYS A 111 1.81 -19.38 26.33
N ALA A 112 2.61 -18.69 25.52
CA ALA A 112 2.74 -17.23 25.55
C ALA A 112 3.08 -16.68 24.17
N LEU A 113 2.50 -15.51 23.86
CA LEU A 113 2.75 -14.76 22.63
C LEU A 113 3.32 -13.40 23.03
N TYR A 114 4.47 -13.01 22.45
CA TYR A 114 5.22 -11.81 22.84
C TYR A 114 5.14 -10.69 21.81
N ILE A 115 4.49 -10.91 20.67
CA ILE A 115 4.35 -9.93 19.60
C ILE A 115 2.88 -9.72 19.24
N LYS A 116 2.60 -8.56 18.65
CA LYS A 116 1.31 -8.20 18.06
C LYS A 116 1.51 -7.77 16.62
N LYS A 117 0.42 -7.75 15.85
CA LYS A 117 0.43 -7.19 14.51
C LYS A 117 0.90 -5.72 14.54
N GLY A 118 1.86 -5.39 13.70
CA GLY A 118 2.48 -4.06 13.61
C GLY A 118 3.76 -3.88 14.43
N ASP A 119 4.12 -4.83 15.29
CA ASP A 119 5.33 -4.73 16.10
C ASP A 119 6.59 -4.90 15.24
N LYS A 120 7.62 -4.11 15.56
CA LYS A 120 8.95 -4.30 15.01
C LYS A 120 9.62 -5.50 15.68
N VAL A 121 10.18 -6.38 14.88
CA VAL A 121 10.81 -7.62 15.33
C VAL A 121 12.23 -7.68 14.80
N SER A 122 13.17 -8.03 15.67
CA SER A 122 14.57 -8.26 15.30
C SER A 122 14.86 -9.75 15.14
N LYS A 123 15.79 -10.09 14.25
CA LYS A 123 16.27 -11.47 14.09
C LYS A 123 16.77 -12.03 15.41
N GLY A 124 16.29 -13.24 15.75
CA GLY A 124 16.60 -13.88 17.04
C GLY A 124 15.69 -13.45 18.20
N GLN A 125 14.76 -12.51 18.00
CA GLN A 125 13.78 -12.14 19.01
C GLN A 125 12.78 -13.27 19.23
N LEU A 126 12.45 -13.55 20.50
CA LEU A 126 11.43 -14.54 20.86
C LEU A 126 10.03 -14.02 20.48
N ILE A 127 9.34 -14.78 19.64
CA ILE A 127 7.99 -14.45 19.14
C ILE A 127 6.91 -15.06 20.00
N LEU A 128 7.01 -16.36 20.22
CA LEU A 128 6.08 -17.11 21.04
C LEU A 128 6.79 -18.29 21.71
N LYS A 129 6.17 -18.77 22.75
CA LYS A 129 6.59 -19.96 23.47
C LYS A 129 5.47 -20.99 23.43
N LEU A 130 5.82 -22.21 23.08
CA LEU A 130 4.92 -23.37 23.11
C LEU A 130 4.87 -23.99 24.51
N GLU A 131 3.86 -24.83 24.76
CA GLU A 131 3.74 -25.56 26.02
C GLU A 131 4.93 -26.51 26.20
N ASP A 132 5.62 -26.36 27.32
CA ASP A 132 6.88 -27.04 27.60
C ASP A 132 6.86 -27.85 28.91
N GLY A 133 5.70 -27.89 29.57
CA GLY A 133 5.57 -28.47 30.91
C GLY A 133 5.98 -29.96 30.98
N VAL A 134 5.60 -30.75 30.00
CA VAL A 134 5.97 -32.19 29.93
C VAL A 134 7.46 -32.38 29.77
N LEU A 135 8.11 -31.59 28.89
CA LEU A 135 9.55 -31.65 28.65
C LEU A 135 10.34 -31.26 29.90
N GLN A 136 9.90 -30.20 30.59
CA GLN A 136 10.54 -29.79 31.84
C GLN A 136 10.41 -30.87 32.94
N GLN A 137 9.25 -31.54 33.03
CA GLN A 137 9.06 -32.63 33.98
C GLN A 137 9.98 -33.82 33.65
N ASN A 138 10.11 -34.15 32.36
CA ASN A 138 11.00 -35.22 31.91
C ASN A 138 12.46 -34.91 32.25
N ILE A 139 12.90 -33.64 32.00
CA ILE A 139 14.26 -33.21 32.40
C ILE A 139 14.46 -33.38 33.91
N ARG A 140 13.51 -32.97 34.77
CA ARG A 140 13.61 -33.14 36.23
C ARG A 140 13.72 -34.60 36.61
N GLN A 141 12.97 -35.48 35.96
CA GLN A 141 13.04 -36.92 36.23
C GLN A 141 14.41 -37.50 35.85
N LEU A 142 14.90 -37.17 34.64
CA LEU A 142 16.22 -37.61 34.18
C LEU A 142 17.36 -37.03 35.05
N GLN A 143 17.19 -35.81 35.49
CA GLN A 143 18.17 -35.17 36.41
C GLN A 143 18.29 -35.93 37.73
N SER A 144 17.16 -36.35 38.33
CA SER A 144 17.19 -37.15 39.54
C SER A 144 17.84 -38.51 39.31
N GLN A 145 17.64 -39.14 38.15
CA GLN A 145 18.32 -40.40 37.79
C GLN A 145 19.82 -40.17 37.57
N LEU A 146 20.22 -39.06 36.92
CA LEU A 146 21.61 -38.69 36.72
C LEU A 146 22.29 -38.45 38.08
N ASP A 147 21.68 -37.78 39.01
CA ASP A 147 22.25 -37.49 40.33
C ASP A 147 22.45 -38.79 41.12
N PHE A 148 21.51 -39.74 41.03
CA PHE A 148 21.71 -41.08 41.58
C PHE A 148 22.88 -41.83 40.89
N ALA A 149 22.92 -41.83 39.57
CA ALA A 149 23.99 -42.48 38.80
C ALA A 149 25.37 -41.87 39.10
N LYS A 150 25.48 -40.53 39.28
CA LYS A 150 26.69 -39.87 39.73
C LYS A 150 27.16 -40.32 41.11
N ASN A 151 26.25 -40.46 42.06
CA ASN A 151 26.56 -41.01 43.40
C ASN A 151 27.15 -42.42 43.30
N ILE A 152 26.59 -43.29 42.45
CA ILE A 152 27.13 -44.65 42.21
C ILE A 152 28.49 -44.56 41.58
N TYR A 153 28.66 -43.77 40.54
CA TYR A 153 29.91 -43.55 39.83
C TYR A 153 31.01 -43.07 40.79
N ASP A 154 30.72 -42.05 41.62
CA ASP A 154 31.73 -41.50 42.55
C ASP A 154 32.15 -42.55 43.60
N ARG A 155 31.25 -43.40 44.07
CA ARG A 155 31.57 -44.53 44.95
C ARG A 155 32.42 -45.56 44.25
N GLN A 156 32.09 -45.96 42.99
CA GLN A 156 32.83 -46.93 42.23
C GLN A 156 34.24 -46.36 41.86
N LYS A 157 34.32 -45.11 41.51
CA LYS A 157 35.59 -44.40 41.28
C LYS A 157 36.49 -44.40 42.49
N ASN A 158 35.98 -44.05 43.69
CA ASN A 158 36.74 -44.04 44.90
C ASN A 158 37.22 -45.43 45.32
N LEU A 159 36.44 -46.53 45.05
CA LEU A 159 36.83 -47.88 45.29
C LEU A 159 37.91 -48.32 44.34
N TRP A 160 37.74 -48.03 43.05
CA TRP A 160 38.74 -48.36 41.99
C TRP A 160 40.09 -47.67 42.23
N GLU A 161 40.10 -46.40 42.60
CA GLU A 161 41.31 -45.62 42.92
C GLU A 161 42.05 -46.25 44.14
N LYS A 162 41.39 -46.93 45.02
CA LYS A 162 41.97 -47.69 46.15
C LYS A 162 42.32 -49.12 45.81
N GLY A 163 42.21 -49.55 44.55
CA GLY A 163 42.46 -50.90 44.13
C GLY A 163 41.36 -51.90 44.52
N ILE A 164 40.17 -51.44 44.90
CA ILE A 164 39.03 -52.27 45.30
C ILE A 164 37.97 -52.26 44.19
N GLY A 165 37.53 -53.45 43.79
CA GLY A 165 36.51 -53.63 42.74
C GLY A 165 37.11 -53.91 41.35
N THR A 166 36.25 -53.97 40.32
CA THR A 166 36.67 -54.28 38.95
C THR A 166 36.56 -53.04 38.07
N GLU A 167 37.47 -52.97 37.06
CA GLU A 167 37.42 -51.91 36.06
C GLU A 167 36.06 -51.85 35.35
N VAL A 168 35.47 -53.02 35.10
CA VAL A 168 34.15 -53.14 34.45
C VAL A 168 33.08 -52.39 35.25
N GLN A 169 33.08 -52.54 36.60
CA GLN A 169 32.11 -51.84 37.45
C GLN A 169 32.27 -50.34 37.39
N TYR A 170 33.51 -49.85 37.41
CA TYR A 170 33.81 -48.43 37.26
C TYR A 170 33.40 -47.88 35.90
N LEU A 171 33.77 -48.56 34.82
CA LEU A 171 33.41 -48.16 33.44
C LEU A 171 31.89 -48.24 33.21
N THR A 172 31.19 -49.22 33.76
CA THR A 172 29.76 -49.33 33.64
C THR A 172 29.04 -48.18 34.34
N ALA A 173 29.49 -47.82 35.57
CA ALA A 173 28.96 -46.67 36.29
C ALA A 173 29.18 -45.36 35.55
N ARG A 174 30.37 -45.16 34.96
CA ARG A 174 30.72 -44.03 34.13
C ARG A 174 29.84 -43.92 32.89
N ASN A 175 29.73 -45.02 32.14
CA ASN A 175 28.93 -45.07 30.94
C ASN A 175 27.44 -44.76 31.22
N ASN A 176 26.90 -45.19 32.39
CA ASN A 176 25.57 -44.89 32.78
C ASN A 176 25.36 -43.35 33.04
N VAL A 177 26.30 -42.72 33.69
CA VAL A 177 26.27 -41.23 33.84
C VAL A 177 26.31 -40.55 32.50
N ASP A 178 27.23 -40.96 31.60
CA ASP A 178 27.36 -40.37 30.28
C ASP A 178 26.10 -40.57 29.42
N ALA A 179 25.47 -41.75 29.49
CA ALA A 179 24.24 -42.04 28.79
C ALA A 179 23.09 -41.17 29.25
N LEU A 180 22.90 -41.02 30.58
CA LEU A 180 21.86 -40.17 31.15
C LEU A 180 22.10 -38.70 30.84
N GLN A 181 23.35 -38.24 30.86
CA GLN A 181 23.69 -36.88 30.48
C GLN A 181 23.25 -36.60 29.02
N LYS A 182 23.63 -37.48 28.09
CA LYS A 182 23.23 -37.35 26.69
C LYS A 182 21.73 -37.38 26.49
N GLN A 183 21.02 -38.20 27.28
CA GLN A 183 19.56 -38.24 27.21
C GLN A 183 18.91 -36.93 27.68
N ILE A 184 19.46 -36.31 28.74
CA ILE A 184 19.04 -34.96 29.17
C ILE A 184 19.32 -33.93 28.08
N ASP A 185 20.46 -34.00 27.40
CA ASP A 185 20.84 -33.04 26.37
C ASP A 185 19.88 -33.12 25.17
N VAL A 186 19.44 -34.33 24.79
CA VAL A 186 18.40 -34.51 23.74
C VAL A 186 17.07 -33.87 24.14
N VAL A 187 16.62 -34.07 25.39
CA VAL A 187 15.35 -33.47 25.86
C VAL A 187 15.48 -31.95 25.99
N LYS A 188 16.67 -31.43 26.38
CA LYS A 188 16.92 -29.99 26.39
C LYS A 188 16.88 -29.39 25.00
N GLU A 189 17.38 -30.08 23.99
CA GLU A 189 17.29 -29.63 22.60
C GLU A 189 15.84 -29.61 22.13
N GLN A 190 15.04 -30.61 22.49
CA GLN A 190 13.60 -30.60 22.25
C GLN A 190 12.91 -29.42 22.96
N LEU A 191 13.30 -29.13 24.20
CA LEU A 191 12.79 -27.97 24.95
C LEU A 191 13.18 -26.67 24.26
N ALA A 192 14.37 -26.56 23.69
CA ALA A 192 14.78 -25.36 22.94
C ALA A 192 13.90 -25.10 21.71
N THR A 193 13.39 -26.17 21.08
CA THR A 193 12.47 -26.04 19.92
C THR A 193 11.10 -25.47 20.29
N THR A 194 10.70 -25.47 21.57
CA THR A 194 9.46 -24.85 22.01
C THR A 194 9.48 -23.34 22.00
N ASN A 195 10.66 -22.73 21.97
CA ASN A 195 10.81 -21.30 21.82
C ASN A 195 10.94 -20.97 20.32
N VAL A 196 10.01 -20.17 19.83
CA VAL A 196 9.97 -19.78 18.42
C VAL A 196 10.51 -18.36 18.25
N TYR A 197 11.55 -18.22 17.45
CA TYR A 197 12.28 -16.98 17.24
C TYR A 197 12.10 -16.45 15.83
N ALA A 198 12.20 -15.12 15.67
CA ALA A 198 12.25 -14.46 14.37
C ALA A 198 13.49 -14.90 13.58
N GLN A 199 13.31 -15.21 12.30
CA GLN A 199 14.40 -15.59 11.38
C GLN A 199 15.02 -14.36 10.71
N VAL A 200 14.26 -13.27 10.60
CA VAL A 200 14.64 -12.02 9.92
C VAL A 200 14.21 -10.81 10.74
N ASP A 201 14.83 -9.67 10.43
CA ASP A 201 14.39 -8.37 10.93
C ASP A 201 13.19 -7.90 10.10
N GLY A 202 12.23 -7.25 10.74
CA GLY A 202 11.06 -6.71 10.03
C GLY A 202 9.93 -6.24 10.93
N VAL A 203 8.74 -6.26 10.37
CA VAL A 203 7.49 -5.93 11.08
C VAL A 203 6.57 -7.15 11.01
N ALA A 204 5.93 -7.47 12.11
CA ALA A 204 4.91 -8.51 12.18
C ALA A 204 3.64 -8.04 11.44
N ASP A 205 3.51 -8.44 10.19
CA ASP A 205 2.39 -8.04 9.33
C ASP A 205 1.11 -8.83 9.65
N GLU A 206 1.26 -10.13 9.89
CA GLU A 206 0.15 -10.99 10.30
C GLU A 206 0.52 -11.75 11.57
N VAL A 207 -0.40 -11.73 12.53
CA VAL A 207 -0.34 -12.53 13.76
C VAL A 207 -1.73 -13.12 13.99
N ASN A 208 -1.97 -14.28 13.37
CA ASN A 208 -3.24 -14.98 13.35
C ASN A 208 -3.21 -16.17 14.31
N ILE A 209 -2.68 -15.95 15.51
CA ILE A 209 -2.56 -16.97 16.56
C ILE A 209 -2.76 -16.32 17.92
N ARG A 210 -3.34 -17.08 18.86
CA ARG A 210 -3.56 -16.63 20.25
C ARG A 210 -3.01 -17.65 21.24
N THR A 211 -2.79 -17.20 22.45
CA THR A 211 -2.46 -18.08 23.55
C THR A 211 -3.53 -19.16 23.72
N GLY A 212 -3.11 -20.42 23.86
CA GLY A 212 -3.98 -21.58 23.95
C GLY A 212 -4.30 -22.27 22.61
N GLU A 213 -4.02 -21.62 21.47
CA GLU A 213 -4.23 -22.21 20.14
C GLU A 213 -3.03 -23.05 19.69
N LEU A 214 -3.25 -23.93 18.71
CA LEU A 214 -2.22 -24.79 18.15
C LEU A 214 -1.39 -24.02 17.10
N PHE A 215 -0.10 -23.87 17.33
CA PHE A 215 0.85 -23.28 16.39
C PHE A 215 1.51 -24.34 15.52
N GLN A 216 1.31 -24.23 14.22
CA GLN A 216 1.91 -25.10 13.17
C GLN A 216 2.71 -24.31 12.13
N GLY A 217 2.68 -22.98 12.23
CA GLY A 217 3.34 -22.06 11.31
C GLY A 217 2.48 -21.72 10.11
N ILE A 218 2.25 -22.66 9.19
CA ILE A 218 1.38 -22.48 8.03
C ILE A 218 0.25 -23.49 8.09
N THR A 219 -0.98 -23.01 7.95
CA THR A 219 -2.20 -23.81 7.96
C THR A 219 -2.95 -23.66 6.64
N ALA A 220 -4.03 -24.42 6.47
CA ALA A 220 -4.91 -24.25 5.30
C ALA A 220 -5.55 -22.85 5.21
N ALA A 221 -5.69 -22.15 6.34
CA ALA A 221 -6.18 -20.78 6.40
C ALA A 221 -5.09 -19.72 6.11
N GLY A 222 -3.84 -20.14 5.92
CA GLY A 222 -2.70 -19.26 5.68
C GLY A 222 -1.65 -19.30 6.80
N PRO A 223 -0.66 -18.38 6.75
CA PRO A 223 0.37 -18.28 7.75
C PRO A 223 -0.20 -17.78 9.08
N GLN A 224 0.24 -18.38 10.18
CA GLN A 224 -0.16 -17.94 11.52
C GLN A 224 0.63 -16.71 11.97
N VAL A 225 1.91 -16.62 11.58
CA VAL A 225 2.74 -15.43 11.81
C VAL A 225 3.57 -15.15 10.58
N ARG A 226 3.49 -13.91 10.08
CA ARG A 226 4.25 -13.40 8.94
C ARG A 226 5.03 -12.15 9.34
N ILE A 227 6.34 -12.17 9.07
CA ILE A 227 7.24 -11.03 9.27
C ILE A 227 7.65 -10.53 7.90
N VAL A 228 7.56 -9.22 7.70
CA VAL A 228 7.85 -8.55 6.44
C VAL A 228 8.98 -7.56 6.67
N ASN A 229 10.02 -7.68 5.88
CA ASN A 229 11.10 -6.70 5.88
C ASN A 229 10.74 -5.53 4.98
N THR A 230 10.47 -4.38 5.59
CA THR A 230 10.09 -3.15 4.87
C THR A 230 11.29 -2.35 4.36
N SER A 231 12.52 -2.79 4.61
CA SER A 231 13.72 -2.08 4.16
C SER A 231 14.00 -2.27 2.68
N ARG A 232 13.50 -3.36 2.09
CA ARG A 232 13.62 -3.67 0.66
C ARG A 232 12.25 -3.96 0.08
N LEU A 233 11.81 -3.04 -0.78
CA LEU A 233 10.53 -3.14 -1.46
C LEU A 233 10.78 -3.37 -2.95
N LYS A 234 9.90 -4.14 -3.58
CA LYS A 234 9.85 -4.30 -5.03
C LYS A 234 8.47 -3.91 -5.53
N ALA A 235 8.45 -3.18 -6.63
CA ALA A 235 7.24 -2.93 -7.38
C ALA A 235 7.11 -3.99 -8.48
N THR A 236 5.97 -4.65 -8.53
CA THR A 236 5.62 -5.61 -9.60
C THR A 236 4.52 -4.99 -10.43
N VAL A 237 4.71 -4.99 -11.74
CA VAL A 237 3.81 -4.39 -12.72
C VAL A 237 3.60 -5.38 -13.85
N ASP A 238 2.36 -5.58 -14.26
CA ASP A 238 2.01 -6.38 -15.42
C ASP A 238 2.09 -5.52 -16.68
N ILE A 239 2.97 -5.90 -17.59
CA ILE A 239 3.23 -5.15 -18.82
C ILE A 239 2.41 -5.77 -19.95
N PRO A 240 1.51 -5.01 -20.62
CA PRO A 240 0.80 -5.48 -21.78
C PRO A 240 1.75 -5.89 -22.92
N GLU A 241 1.39 -6.92 -23.67
CA GLU A 241 2.23 -7.53 -24.71
C GLU A 241 2.75 -6.54 -25.76
N ASN A 242 1.93 -5.55 -26.11
CA ASN A 242 2.27 -4.50 -27.09
C ASN A 242 3.43 -3.58 -26.66
N TYR A 243 3.82 -3.62 -25.38
CA TYR A 243 4.92 -2.80 -24.84
C TYR A 243 6.17 -3.62 -24.49
N ILE A 244 6.10 -4.95 -24.50
CA ILE A 244 7.21 -5.82 -24.09
C ILE A 244 8.49 -5.54 -24.91
N SER A 245 8.36 -5.30 -26.20
CA SER A 245 9.50 -5.01 -27.09
C SER A 245 10.19 -3.67 -26.81
N LYS A 246 9.53 -2.76 -26.08
CA LYS A 246 10.03 -1.41 -25.80
C LYS A 246 10.68 -1.30 -24.42
N ILE A 247 10.53 -2.32 -23.56
CA ILE A 247 11.01 -2.32 -22.18
C ILE A 247 12.17 -3.29 -22.06
N ASN A 248 13.29 -2.78 -21.56
CA ASN A 248 14.50 -3.55 -21.38
C ASN A 248 15.00 -3.43 -19.94
N LYS A 249 15.84 -4.38 -19.51
CA LYS A 249 16.53 -4.27 -18.22
C LYS A 249 17.32 -2.96 -18.15
N GLY A 250 17.05 -2.15 -17.13
CA GLY A 250 17.66 -0.83 -16.96
C GLY A 250 16.81 0.35 -17.46
N SER A 251 15.62 0.11 -18.00
CA SER A 251 14.66 1.18 -18.31
C SER A 251 14.30 1.97 -17.05
N LYS A 252 14.19 3.30 -17.18
CA LYS A 252 13.79 4.17 -16.07
C LYS A 252 12.32 3.97 -15.75
N VAL A 253 12.02 3.82 -14.46
CA VAL A 253 10.67 3.70 -13.94
C VAL A 253 10.45 4.82 -12.92
N VAL A 254 9.29 5.46 -13.01
CA VAL A 254 8.82 6.42 -12.00
C VAL A 254 7.67 5.77 -11.25
N VAL A 255 7.82 5.61 -9.96
CA VAL A 255 6.77 5.03 -9.09
C VAL A 255 6.09 6.18 -8.37
N SER A 256 4.78 6.33 -8.58
CA SER A 256 3.93 7.29 -7.88
C SER A 256 3.05 6.53 -6.89
N ILE A 257 3.08 6.92 -5.62
CA ILE A 257 2.23 6.34 -4.57
C ILE A 257 1.26 7.44 -4.14
N PRO A 258 -0.02 7.39 -4.55
CA PRO A 258 -0.98 8.46 -4.28
C PRO A 258 -1.14 8.78 -2.80
N ASP A 259 -1.13 7.77 -1.93
CA ASP A 259 -1.34 7.92 -0.49
C ASP A 259 -0.14 8.54 0.26
N LEU A 260 1.04 8.58 -0.34
CA LEU A 260 2.26 9.16 0.23
C LEU A 260 2.60 10.55 -0.34
N SER A 261 1.95 10.96 -1.42
CA SER A 261 2.10 12.30 -1.97
C SER A 261 1.24 13.29 -1.18
N LYS A 262 1.81 13.87 -0.12
CA LYS A 262 1.27 15.08 0.54
C LYS A 262 1.92 16.32 -0.02
#